data_5c091e60ca3669ab264a26d84fb7b2b6
#
_entry.id   5c091e60ca3669ab264a26d84fb7b2b6
#
_cell.length_a   1.000
_cell.length_b   1.000
_cell.length_c   1.000
_cell.angle_alpha   90.00
_cell.angle_beta   90.00
_cell.angle_gamma   90.00
#
_symmetry.space_group_name_H-M   'P 1'
#
loop_
_entity.id
_entity.type
_entity.pdbx_description
1 polymer ?
#
loop_
_entity_poly.entity_id
_entity_poly.type
_entity_poly.pdbx_seq_one_letter_code
_entity_poly.pdbx_strand_id
1 'polypeptide(L)' 'MEIKYQDLGQLIADDPSAQLYYDSLPAYVRDQITARADSVNSLESLQDYAENLLRGDG' A
#
# COMPACT_ATOMS: atom_id res chain seq x y z
N MET A 1 16.94 7.55 -0.94
CA MET A 1 17.13 6.21 -1.51
C MET A 1 15.88 5.37 -1.31
N GLU A 2 15.40 4.80 -2.40
CA GLU A 2 14.16 4.03 -2.35
C GLU A 2 14.42 2.62 -1.88
N ILE A 3 13.64 2.17 -0.91
CA ILE A 3 13.70 0.79 -0.47
C ILE A 3 12.53 0.04 -1.09
N LYS A 4 12.83 -1.03 -1.78
CA LYS A 4 11.81 -1.84 -2.41
C LYS A 4 11.76 -3.21 -1.77
N TYR A 5 10.56 -3.68 -1.54
CA TYR A 5 10.34 -4.99 -0.95
C TYR A 5 9.76 -5.92 -2.02
N GLN A 6 9.64 -7.19 -1.70
CA GLN A 6 9.12 -8.15 -2.66
C GLN A 6 7.65 -7.92 -2.96
N ASP A 7 6.89 -7.62 -1.94
CA ASP A 7 5.46 -7.43 -2.08
C ASP A 7 4.93 -6.64 -0.90
N LEU A 8 3.63 -6.45 -0.88
CA LEU A 8 2.97 -5.68 0.17
C LEU A 8 3.21 -6.28 1.55
N GLY A 9 3.13 -7.60 1.67
CA GLY A 9 3.32 -8.26 2.96
C GLY A 9 4.68 -7.96 3.56
N GLN A 10 5.72 -8.03 2.74
CA GLN A 10 7.07 -7.74 3.18
C GLN A 10 7.22 -6.26 3.54
N LEU A 11 6.65 -5.40 2.72
CA LEU A 11 6.69 -3.97 2.96
C LEU A 11 6.10 -3.62 4.31
N ILE A 12 4.92 -4.13 4.60
CA ILE A 12 4.22 -3.85 5.84
C ILE A 12 4.97 -4.44 7.03
N ALA A 13 5.54 -5.62 6.85
CA ALA A 13 6.26 -6.29 7.93
C ALA A 13 7.53 -5.53 8.33
N ASP A 14 8.20 -4.92 7.36
CA ASP A 14 9.48 -4.28 7.61
C ASP A 14 9.39 -2.78 7.83
N ASP A 15 8.37 -2.15 7.30
CA ASP A 15 8.26 -0.68 7.36
C ASP A 15 7.07 -0.29 8.24
N PRO A 16 7.32 0.15 9.47
CA PRO A 16 6.23 0.54 10.37
C PRO A 16 5.39 1.68 9.82
N SER A 17 6.01 2.59 9.07
CA SER A 17 5.25 3.69 8.46
C SER A 17 4.26 3.17 7.44
N ALA A 18 4.68 2.19 6.66
CA ALA A 18 3.79 1.59 5.67
C ALA A 18 2.64 0.86 6.36
N GLN A 19 2.93 0.17 7.45
CA GLN A 19 1.89 -0.53 8.19
C GLN A 19 0.86 0.44 8.75
N LEU A 20 1.32 1.52 9.36
CA LEU A 20 0.42 2.52 9.91
C LEU A 20 -0.45 3.15 8.82
N TYR A 21 0.16 3.47 7.72
CA TYR A 21 -0.56 4.05 6.60
C TYR A 21 -1.63 3.10 6.09
N TYR A 22 -1.25 1.85 5.88
CA TYR A 22 -2.16 0.82 5.39
C TYR A 22 -3.33 0.62 6.35
N ASP A 23 -3.04 0.57 7.66
CA ASP A 23 -4.05 0.34 8.68
C ASP A 23 -5.05 1.50 8.76
N SER A 24 -4.63 2.69 8.38
CA SER A 24 -5.51 3.85 8.44
C SER A 24 -6.46 3.94 7.25
N LEU A 25 -6.29 3.08 6.25
CA LEU A 25 -7.10 3.13 5.05
C LEU A 25 -8.45 2.43 5.25
N PRO A 26 -9.48 2.86 4.51
CA PRO A 26 -10.76 2.15 4.56
C PRO A 26 -10.62 0.70 4.08
N ALA A 27 -11.53 -0.15 4.52
CA ALA A 27 -11.47 -1.56 4.20
C ALA A 27 -11.47 -1.83 2.70
N TYR A 28 -12.29 -1.10 1.93
CA TYR A 28 -12.35 -1.32 0.50
C TYR A 28 -11.04 -0.97 -0.20
N VAL A 29 -10.34 0.04 0.32
CA VAL A 29 -9.04 0.42 -0.23
C VAL A 29 -8.01 -0.66 0.08
N ARG A 30 -8.00 -1.14 1.31
CA ARG A 30 -7.09 -2.22 1.70
C ARG A 30 -7.31 -3.46 0.87
N ASP A 31 -8.56 -3.77 0.58
CA ASP A 31 -8.92 -4.92 -0.25
C ASP A 31 -8.33 -4.80 -1.64
N GLN A 32 -8.48 -3.63 -2.25
CA GLN A 32 -7.95 -3.38 -3.59
C GLN A 32 -6.43 -3.46 -3.61
N ILE A 33 -5.79 -2.91 -2.59
CA ILE A 33 -4.34 -2.94 -2.50
C ILE A 33 -3.85 -4.38 -2.33
N THR A 34 -4.54 -5.16 -1.52
CA THR A 34 -4.19 -6.56 -1.33
C THR A 34 -4.29 -7.35 -2.63
N ALA A 35 -5.28 -7.02 -3.45
CA ALA A 35 -5.43 -7.67 -4.74
C ALA A 35 -4.27 -7.38 -5.68
N ARG A 36 -3.52 -6.32 -5.41
CA ARG A 36 -2.34 -5.94 -6.20
C ARG A 36 -1.07 -5.98 -5.38
N ALA A 37 -1.01 -6.88 -4.42
CA ALA A 37 0.10 -6.93 -3.46
C ALA A 37 1.45 -7.06 -4.14
N ASP A 38 1.54 -7.79 -5.25
CA ASP A 38 2.82 -7.95 -5.95
C ASP A 38 3.32 -6.66 -6.58
N SER A 39 2.44 -5.71 -6.83
CA SER A 39 2.81 -4.44 -7.44
C SER A 39 3.12 -3.37 -6.42
N VAL A 40 2.77 -3.60 -5.17
CA VAL A 40 2.94 -2.61 -4.11
C VAL A 40 4.15 -3.02 -3.29
N ASN A 41 5.30 -2.51 -3.67
CA ASN A 41 6.56 -2.94 -3.06
C ASN A 41 7.36 -1.81 -2.42
N SER A 42 6.75 -0.64 -2.23
CA SER A 42 7.39 0.46 -1.52
C SER A 42 6.32 1.36 -0.91
N LEU A 43 6.71 2.16 0.07
CA LEU A 43 5.78 3.09 0.70
C LEU A 43 5.21 4.06 -0.33
N GLU A 44 6.04 4.51 -1.24
CA GLU A 44 5.61 5.42 -2.30
C GLU A 44 4.55 4.78 -3.18
N SER A 45 4.77 3.55 -3.59
CA SER A 45 3.79 2.82 -4.40
C SER A 45 2.48 2.64 -3.65
N LEU A 46 2.59 2.33 -2.37
CA LEU A 46 1.41 2.15 -1.52
C LEU A 46 0.61 3.45 -1.45
N GLN A 47 1.28 4.56 -1.20
CA GLN A 47 0.61 5.86 -1.11
C GLN A 47 -0.04 6.25 -2.43
N ASP A 48 0.67 6.07 -3.52
CA ASP A 48 0.15 6.41 -4.84
C ASP A 48 -1.12 5.62 -5.15
N TYR A 49 -1.07 4.34 -4.93
CA TYR A 49 -2.20 3.49 -5.23
C TYR A 49 -3.39 3.83 -4.35
N ALA A 50 -3.13 4.01 -3.06
CA ALA A 50 -4.19 4.34 -2.11
C ALA A 50 -4.84 5.67 -2.43
N GLU A 51 -4.03 6.66 -2.79
CA GLU A 51 -4.56 7.99 -3.13
C GLU A 51 -5.47 7.92 -4.35
N ASN A 52 -5.09 7.14 -5.34
CA ASN A 52 -5.93 6.97 -6.52
C ASN A 52 -7.26 6.35 -6.17
N LEU A 53 -7.25 5.36 -5.30
CA LEU A 53 -8.49 4.72 -4.86
C LEU A 53 -9.35 5.66 -4.04
N LEU A 54 -8.72 6.46 -3.18
CA LEU A 54 -9.44 7.38 -2.31
C LEU A 54 -10.07 8.53 -3.08
N ARG A 55 -9.52 8.86 -4.24
CA ARG A 55 -10.12 9.89 -5.09
C ARG A 55 -11.43 9.46 -5.69
N GLY A 56 -11.73 8.19 -5.60
CA GLY A 56 -12.98 7.69 -6.11
C GLY A 56 -13.06 7.70 -7.61
N ASP A 57 -11.97 7.49 -8.25
CA ASP A 57 -11.94 7.38 -9.68
C ASP A 57 -12.54 6.08 -10.06
N GLY A 58 -13.73 6.10 -10.10
CA GLY A 58 -14.43 4.87 -10.42
C GLY A 58 -14.13 4.49 -11.81
#